data_52564cf9e38195c4c8f6c075346a8e8c
#
_entry.id   52564cf9e38195c4c8f6c075346a8e8c
#
_cell.length_a   1.000
_cell.length_b   1.000
_cell.length_c   1.000
_cell.angle_alpha   90.00
_cell.angle_beta   90.00
_cell.angle_gamma   90.00
#
_symmetry.space_group_name_H-M   'P 1'
#
loop_
_entity.id
_entity.type
_entity.pdbx_description
1 polymer ?
#
loop_
_entity_poly.entity_id
_entity_poly.type
_entity_poly.pdbx_seq_one_letter_code
_entity_poly.pdbx_strand_id
1 'polypeptide(L)'
;MDEAAAKLRMERDSVPEELDEISRHLKQLEIEREAIKREKDEPKLQQLNKEIAELKEQETSYKAKWQSEKELVNKIQQNKQEIEQLKFEAEKAEREGDYGKVAEIRYGKLQALENEIKDIQEDLKHKQGDSAMIKEEVTAEDIADVVSRWTGIPVNKMLQSERDKLLHLEQELHLRV
;
A
#
# COMPACT_ATOMS: atom_id res chain seq x y z
N MET A 1 -16.47 -3.41 4.10
CA MET A 1 -15.27 -4.27 4.00
C MET A 1 -14.88 -4.57 2.55
N ASP A 2 -15.77 -5.12 1.73
CA ASP A 2 -15.45 -5.48 0.34
C ASP A 2 -14.97 -4.31 -0.52
N GLU A 3 -15.56 -3.13 -0.33
CA GLU A 3 -15.14 -1.92 -1.06
C GLU A 3 -13.75 -1.42 -0.62
N ALA A 4 -13.47 -1.45 0.69
CA ALA A 4 -12.13 -1.09 1.19
C ALA A 4 -11.07 -2.10 0.68
N ALA A 5 -11.41 -3.38 0.65
CA ALA A 5 -10.54 -4.41 0.09
C ALA A 5 -10.35 -4.27 -1.43
N ALA A 6 -11.41 -3.90 -2.16
CA ALA A 6 -11.34 -3.63 -3.60
C ALA A 6 -10.49 -2.39 -3.89
N LYS A 7 -10.63 -1.32 -3.09
CA LYS A 7 -9.80 -0.11 -3.17
C LYS A 7 -8.33 -0.44 -2.93
N LEU A 8 -8.01 -1.18 -1.86
CA LEU A 8 -6.65 -1.61 -1.57
C LEU A 8 -6.04 -2.44 -2.72
N ARG A 9 -6.84 -3.35 -3.32
CA ARG A 9 -6.38 -4.13 -4.48
C ARG A 9 -6.07 -3.22 -5.67
N MET A 10 -6.92 -2.22 -5.94
CA MET A 10 -6.68 -1.25 -7.01
C MET A 10 -5.44 -0.41 -6.74
N GLU A 11 -5.25 0.08 -5.50
CA GLU A 11 -4.07 0.85 -5.09
C GLU A 11 -2.78 0.03 -5.21
N ARG A 12 -2.82 -1.24 -4.85
CA ARG A 12 -1.67 -2.15 -5.00
C ARG A 12 -1.27 -2.37 -6.47
N ASP A 13 -2.25 -2.48 -7.36
CA ASP A 13 -2.03 -2.76 -8.78
C ASP A 13 -1.79 -1.47 -9.59
N SER A 14 -2.15 -0.31 -9.05
CA SER A 14 -1.94 1.00 -9.66
C SER A 14 -0.60 1.62 -9.28
N VAL A 15 -0.19 2.58 -10.07
CA VAL A 15 0.98 3.42 -9.76
C VAL A 15 0.60 4.38 -8.63
N PRO A 16 1.46 4.60 -7.60
CA PRO A 16 1.21 5.59 -6.57
C PRO A 16 0.96 6.98 -7.14
N GLU A 17 0.06 7.74 -6.49
CA GLU A 17 -0.33 9.08 -6.94
C GLU A 17 0.87 10.02 -7.06
N GLU A 18 1.79 9.96 -6.11
CA GLU A 18 3.03 10.74 -6.11
C GLU A 18 3.90 10.46 -7.34
N LEU A 19 4.02 9.19 -7.75
CA LEU A 19 4.79 8.81 -8.92
C LEU A 19 4.09 9.22 -10.22
N ASP A 20 2.77 9.17 -10.26
CA ASP A 20 1.97 9.63 -11.41
C ASP A 20 2.06 11.16 -11.56
N GLU A 21 2.04 11.93 -10.46
CA GLU A 21 2.25 13.39 -10.47
C GLU A 21 3.63 13.77 -11.00
N ILE A 22 4.69 13.11 -10.52
CA ILE A 22 6.07 13.33 -11.01
C ILE A 22 6.14 13.03 -12.50
N SER A 23 5.57 11.92 -12.95
CA SER A 23 5.57 11.52 -14.36
C SER A 23 4.79 12.50 -15.26
N ARG A 24 3.67 13.04 -14.78
CA ARG A 24 2.90 14.08 -15.49
C ARG A 24 3.67 15.38 -15.59
N HIS A 25 4.27 15.82 -14.48
CA HIS A 25 5.07 17.04 -14.45
C HIS A 25 6.28 16.93 -15.39
N LEU A 26 6.95 15.78 -15.37
CA LEU A 26 8.08 15.51 -16.27
C LEU A 26 7.68 15.60 -17.75
N LYS A 27 6.54 14.99 -18.12
CA LYS A 27 5.99 15.12 -19.49
C LYS A 27 5.68 16.56 -19.86
N GLN A 28 5.16 17.34 -18.93
CA GLN A 28 4.85 18.76 -19.14
C GLN A 28 6.12 19.57 -19.44
N LEU A 29 7.17 19.39 -18.64
CA LEU A 29 8.47 20.04 -18.86
C LEU A 29 9.16 19.57 -20.14
N GLU A 30 9.02 18.30 -20.51
CA GLU A 30 9.55 17.81 -21.80
C GLU A 30 8.85 18.45 -22.99
N ILE A 31 7.54 18.69 -22.93
CA ILE A 31 6.79 19.41 -23.97
C ILE A 31 7.23 20.86 -24.01
N GLU A 32 7.39 21.53 -22.87
CA GLU A 32 7.85 22.92 -22.79
C GLU A 32 9.28 23.06 -23.34
N ARG A 33 10.15 22.12 -22.99
CA ARG A 33 11.52 22.08 -23.55
C ARG A 33 11.52 22.01 -25.06
N GLU A 34 10.67 21.21 -25.70
CA GLU A 34 10.59 21.14 -27.16
C GLU A 34 10.04 22.42 -27.77
N ALA A 35 9.16 23.15 -27.09
CA ALA A 35 8.69 24.45 -27.53
C ALA A 35 9.81 25.51 -27.47
N ILE A 36 10.50 25.63 -26.34
CA ILE A 36 11.59 26.59 -26.12
C ILE A 36 12.79 26.30 -27.02
N LYS A 37 13.06 25.04 -27.33
CA LYS A 37 14.09 24.66 -28.30
C LYS A 37 13.84 25.27 -29.72
N ARG A 38 12.56 25.43 -30.10
CA ARG A 38 12.20 26.09 -31.36
C ARG A 38 12.38 27.61 -31.28
N GLU A 39 12.19 28.20 -30.09
CA GLU A 39 12.39 29.65 -29.86
C GLU A 39 13.86 30.05 -29.72
N LYS A 40 14.78 29.09 -29.58
CA LYS A 40 16.22 29.27 -29.39
C LYS A 40 16.61 30.08 -28.16
N ASP A 41 15.82 29.94 -27.06
CA ASP A 41 16.11 30.54 -25.74
C ASP A 41 17.05 29.62 -24.95
N GLU A 42 18.35 29.76 -25.17
CA GLU A 42 19.38 28.92 -24.53
C GLU A 42 19.37 28.97 -22.98
N PRO A 43 19.21 30.11 -22.28
CA PRO A 43 19.16 30.17 -20.84
C PRO A 43 18.01 29.37 -20.24
N LYS A 44 16.80 29.52 -20.80
CA LYS A 44 15.62 28.75 -20.38
C LYS A 44 15.77 27.25 -20.65
N LEU A 45 16.36 26.91 -21.78
CA LEU A 45 16.60 25.53 -22.17
C LEU A 45 17.55 24.81 -21.19
N GLN A 46 18.58 25.50 -20.71
CA GLN A 46 19.50 24.98 -19.70
C GLN A 46 18.79 24.77 -18.34
N GLN A 47 17.96 25.71 -17.92
CA GLN A 47 17.19 25.59 -16.68
C GLN A 47 16.21 24.40 -16.75
N LEU A 48 15.44 24.29 -17.83
CA LEU A 48 14.51 23.16 -18.02
C LEU A 48 15.21 21.81 -18.07
N ASN A 49 16.36 21.73 -18.74
CA ASN A 49 17.13 20.49 -18.76
C ASN A 49 17.60 20.07 -17.36
N LYS A 50 17.93 21.03 -16.50
CA LYS A 50 18.31 20.77 -15.11
C LYS A 50 17.12 20.26 -14.29
N GLU A 51 15.98 20.93 -14.39
CA GLU A 51 14.74 20.52 -13.71
C GLU A 51 14.27 19.14 -14.18
N ILE A 52 14.32 18.85 -15.48
CA ILE A 52 14.00 17.53 -16.04
C ILE A 52 14.95 16.46 -15.51
N ALA A 53 16.26 16.75 -15.38
CA ALA A 53 17.22 15.80 -14.86
C ALA A 53 16.97 15.47 -13.39
N GLU A 54 16.69 16.48 -12.55
CA GLU A 54 16.36 16.33 -11.15
C GLU A 54 15.06 15.52 -10.96
N LEU A 55 14.01 15.83 -11.74
CA LEU A 55 12.76 15.09 -11.68
C LEU A 55 12.88 13.64 -12.19
N LYS A 56 13.72 13.39 -13.19
CA LYS A 56 14.01 12.03 -13.68
C LYS A 56 14.73 11.18 -12.62
N GLU A 57 15.65 11.78 -11.90
CA GLU A 57 16.33 11.11 -10.81
C GLU A 57 15.33 10.77 -9.68
N GLN A 58 14.46 11.70 -9.32
CA GLN A 58 13.40 11.47 -8.37
C GLN A 58 12.44 10.36 -8.83
N GLU A 59 11.94 10.44 -10.07
CA GLU A 59 11.07 9.40 -10.65
C GLU A 59 11.71 8.01 -10.57
N THR A 60 12.98 7.92 -10.93
CA THR A 60 13.72 6.64 -10.91
C THR A 60 13.84 6.09 -9.49
N SER A 61 14.16 6.96 -8.53
CA SER A 61 14.25 6.59 -7.12
C SER A 61 12.91 6.11 -6.57
N TYR A 62 11.84 6.86 -6.79
CA TYR A 62 10.49 6.50 -6.35
C TYR A 62 10.00 5.20 -7.01
N LYS A 63 10.26 5.04 -8.31
CA LYS A 63 9.89 3.84 -9.06
C LYS A 63 10.63 2.60 -8.55
N ALA A 64 11.92 2.71 -8.24
CA ALA A 64 12.70 1.62 -7.66
C ALA A 64 12.19 1.22 -6.27
N LYS A 65 11.87 2.21 -5.41
CA LYS A 65 11.27 1.97 -4.10
C LYS A 65 9.93 1.26 -4.23
N TRP A 66 9.02 1.79 -5.04
CA TRP A 66 7.71 1.20 -5.30
C TRP A 66 7.81 -0.23 -5.82
N GLN A 67 8.70 -0.49 -6.78
CA GLN A 67 8.88 -1.82 -7.34
C GLN A 67 9.41 -2.81 -6.30
N SER A 68 10.34 -2.39 -5.45
CA SER A 68 10.85 -3.20 -4.34
C SER A 68 9.76 -3.55 -3.32
N GLU A 69 8.89 -2.59 -2.94
CA GLU A 69 7.76 -2.85 -2.06
C GLU A 69 6.74 -3.78 -2.72
N LYS A 70 6.43 -3.56 -4.00
CA LYS A 70 5.49 -4.39 -4.77
C LYS A 70 5.93 -5.86 -4.86
N GLU A 71 7.22 -6.10 -5.04
CA GLU A 71 7.78 -7.46 -5.08
C GLU A 71 7.61 -8.18 -3.73
N LEU A 72 7.84 -7.49 -2.61
CA LEU A 72 7.63 -8.06 -1.28
C LEU A 72 6.16 -8.36 -1.00
N VAL A 73 5.27 -7.43 -1.33
CA VAL A 73 3.82 -7.63 -1.17
C VAL A 73 3.31 -8.78 -2.04
N ASN A 74 3.80 -8.90 -3.28
CA ASN A 74 3.44 -10.02 -4.15
C ASN A 74 3.93 -11.36 -3.59
N LYS A 75 5.13 -11.43 -3.00
CA LYS A 75 5.62 -12.63 -2.32
C LYS A 75 4.74 -13.03 -1.15
N ILE A 76 4.36 -12.08 -0.30
CA ILE A 76 3.42 -12.34 0.81
C ILE A 76 2.11 -12.93 0.28
N GLN A 77 1.57 -12.38 -0.81
CA GLN A 77 0.33 -12.87 -1.42
C GLN A 77 0.48 -14.30 -1.98
N GLN A 78 1.60 -14.59 -2.64
CA GLN A 78 1.89 -15.93 -3.14
C GLN A 78 1.99 -16.94 -1.99
N ASN A 79 2.72 -16.60 -0.93
CA ASN A 79 2.84 -17.46 0.25
C ASN A 79 1.48 -17.67 0.95
N LYS A 80 0.63 -16.63 1.03
CA LYS A 80 -0.74 -16.76 1.57
C LYS A 80 -1.59 -17.71 0.71
N GLN A 81 -1.49 -17.64 -0.60
CA GLN A 81 -2.20 -18.56 -1.51
C GLN A 81 -1.69 -20.00 -1.37
N GLU A 82 -0.39 -20.18 -1.23
CA GLU A 82 0.21 -21.51 -1.03
C GLU A 82 -0.22 -22.11 0.33
N ILE A 83 -0.30 -21.30 1.38
CA ILE A 83 -0.84 -21.71 2.68
C ILE A 83 -2.27 -22.22 2.54
N GLU A 84 -3.14 -21.52 1.81
CA GLU A 84 -4.52 -21.97 1.59
C GLU A 84 -4.59 -23.29 0.81
N GLN A 85 -3.74 -23.48 -0.20
CA GLN A 85 -3.65 -24.71 -0.93
C GLN A 85 -3.18 -25.88 -0.04
N LEU A 86 -2.13 -25.64 0.76
CA LEU A 86 -1.61 -26.65 1.69
C LEU A 86 -2.61 -27.01 2.79
N LYS A 87 -3.39 -26.05 3.28
CA LYS A 87 -4.49 -26.34 4.21
C LYS A 87 -5.53 -27.26 3.59
N PHE A 88 -5.92 -26.99 2.35
CA PHE A 88 -6.85 -27.85 1.63
C PHE A 88 -6.29 -29.26 1.39
N GLU A 89 -4.99 -29.37 1.04
CA GLU A 89 -4.32 -30.66 0.91
C GLU A 89 -4.25 -31.42 2.24
N ALA A 90 -3.99 -30.72 3.34
CA ALA A 90 -3.97 -31.33 4.67
C ALA A 90 -5.36 -31.87 5.06
N GLU A 91 -6.42 -31.13 4.80
CA GLU A 91 -7.79 -31.60 5.03
C GLU A 91 -8.15 -32.82 4.20
N LYS A 92 -7.69 -32.84 2.93
CA LYS A 92 -7.90 -34.00 2.05
C LYS A 92 -7.14 -35.22 2.56
N ALA A 93 -5.86 -35.09 2.93
CA ALA A 93 -5.07 -36.16 3.48
C ALA A 93 -5.65 -36.69 4.82
N GLU A 94 -6.20 -35.80 5.64
CA GLU A 94 -6.87 -36.18 6.90
C GLU A 94 -8.12 -37.04 6.65
N ARG A 95 -8.92 -36.74 5.64
CA ARG A 95 -10.08 -37.55 5.21
C ARG A 95 -9.66 -38.92 4.63
N GLU A 96 -8.49 -38.98 4.00
CA GLU A 96 -7.91 -40.22 3.45
C GLU A 96 -7.19 -41.05 4.53
N GLY A 97 -7.02 -40.51 5.75
CA GLY A 97 -6.35 -41.19 6.86
C GLY A 97 -4.82 -41.13 6.80
N ASP A 98 -4.24 -40.33 5.93
CA ASP A 98 -2.78 -40.14 5.81
C ASP A 98 -2.29 -39.07 6.81
N TYR A 99 -2.22 -39.47 8.08
CA TYR A 99 -1.75 -38.58 9.13
C TYR A 99 -0.27 -38.19 9.04
N GLY A 100 0.54 -39.00 8.34
CA GLY A 100 1.94 -38.68 8.08
C GLY A 100 2.07 -37.43 7.21
N LYS A 101 1.33 -37.41 6.10
CA LYS A 101 1.26 -36.25 5.20
C LYS A 101 0.67 -35.03 5.88
N VAL A 102 -0.36 -35.19 6.72
CA VAL A 102 -0.94 -34.09 7.50
C VAL A 102 0.08 -33.46 8.43
N ALA A 103 0.87 -34.29 9.14
CA ALA A 103 1.91 -33.81 10.04
C ALA A 103 3.03 -33.07 9.27
N GLU A 104 3.49 -33.59 8.14
CA GLU A 104 4.49 -32.90 7.28
C GLU A 104 3.98 -31.53 6.83
N ILE A 105 2.74 -31.44 6.37
CA ILE A 105 2.18 -30.17 5.89
C ILE A 105 2.02 -29.21 7.07
N ARG A 106 1.35 -29.61 8.16
CA ARG A 106 1.01 -28.68 9.28
C ARG A 106 2.23 -28.23 10.06
N TYR A 107 3.17 -29.12 10.36
CA TYR A 107 4.33 -28.80 11.21
C TYR A 107 5.59 -28.45 10.42
N GLY A 108 5.64 -28.81 9.13
CA GLY A 108 6.77 -28.48 8.27
C GLY A 108 6.46 -27.29 7.35
N LYS A 109 5.66 -27.52 6.32
CA LYS A 109 5.48 -26.55 5.22
C LYS A 109 4.73 -25.29 5.65
N LEU A 110 3.61 -25.41 6.38
CA LEU A 110 2.83 -24.26 6.82
C LEU A 110 3.64 -23.36 7.75
N GLN A 111 4.35 -23.95 8.70
CA GLN A 111 5.16 -23.18 9.64
C GLN A 111 6.34 -22.47 8.97
N ALA A 112 6.94 -23.08 7.96
CA ALA A 112 8.00 -22.44 7.16
C ALA A 112 7.47 -21.23 6.40
N LEU A 113 6.33 -21.35 5.72
CA LEU A 113 5.71 -20.24 4.98
C LEU A 113 5.22 -19.12 5.89
N GLU A 114 4.67 -19.45 7.06
CA GLU A 114 4.26 -18.44 8.05
C GLU A 114 5.45 -17.65 8.60
N ASN A 115 6.58 -18.31 8.83
CA ASN A 115 7.82 -17.64 9.24
C ASN A 115 8.36 -16.76 8.10
N GLU A 116 8.40 -17.27 6.87
CA GLU A 116 8.81 -16.48 5.70
C GLU A 116 7.94 -15.22 5.51
N ILE A 117 6.63 -15.32 5.70
CA ILE A 117 5.74 -14.16 5.66
C ILE A 117 6.13 -13.12 6.72
N LYS A 118 6.43 -13.56 7.96
CA LYS A 118 6.84 -12.64 9.03
C LYS A 118 8.14 -11.93 8.70
N ASP A 119 9.12 -12.67 8.20
CA ASP A 119 10.42 -12.12 7.80
C ASP A 119 10.24 -11.08 6.68
N ILE A 120 9.42 -11.38 5.68
CA ILE A 120 9.12 -10.45 4.59
C ILE A 120 8.36 -9.21 5.09
N GLN A 121 7.44 -9.38 6.06
CA GLN A 121 6.71 -8.26 6.66
C GLN A 121 7.62 -7.35 7.48
N GLU A 122 8.60 -7.89 8.18
CA GLU A 122 9.61 -7.11 8.90
C GLU A 122 10.49 -6.34 7.90
N ASP A 123 10.96 -6.99 6.84
CA ASP A 123 11.71 -6.34 5.76
C ASP A 123 10.92 -5.22 5.09
N LEU A 124 9.62 -5.44 4.84
CA LEU A 124 8.73 -4.44 4.28
C LEU A 124 8.62 -3.22 5.19
N LYS A 125 8.38 -3.43 6.50
CA LYS A 125 8.33 -2.35 7.49
C LYS A 125 9.64 -1.55 7.55
N HIS A 126 10.78 -2.24 7.52
CA HIS A 126 12.08 -1.58 7.50
C HIS A 126 12.30 -0.73 6.25
N LYS A 127 11.87 -1.19 5.08
CA LYS A 127 12.00 -0.45 3.82
C LYS A 127 11.03 0.72 3.70
N GLN A 128 9.81 0.56 4.22
CA GLN A 128 8.78 1.59 4.16
C GLN A 128 9.10 2.79 5.06
N GLY A 129 9.67 2.55 6.27
CA GLY A 129 9.91 3.61 7.25
C GLY A 129 8.62 4.40 7.54
N ASP A 130 8.72 5.74 7.49
CA ASP A 130 7.56 6.63 7.74
C ASP A 130 6.66 6.85 6.50
N SER A 131 7.07 6.39 5.30
CA SER A 131 6.31 6.60 4.06
C SER A 131 6.12 5.29 3.30
N ALA A 132 5.06 4.55 3.63
CA ALA A 132 4.62 3.37 2.90
C ALA A 132 3.97 3.77 1.57
N MET A 133 4.46 3.22 0.44
CA MET A 133 3.84 3.44 -0.87
C MET A 133 2.74 2.41 -1.16
N ILE A 134 2.84 1.22 -0.57
CA ILE A 134 1.87 0.14 -0.75
C ILE A 134 1.41 -0.37 0.61
N LYS A 135 0.10 -0.38 0.83
CA LYS A 135 -0.51 -0.97 2.03
C LYS A 135 -0.79 -2.46 1.78
N GLU A 136 -0.47 -3.29 2.76
CA GLU A 136 -0.73 -4.74 2.70
C GLU A 136 -2.13 -5.09 3.20
N GLU A 137 -2.61 -4.40 4.22
CA GLU A 137 -3.85 -4.72 4.92
C GLU A 137 -4.80 -3.52 4.96
N VAL A 138 -6.10 -3.83 4.97
CA VAL A 138 -7.15 -2.83 5.18
C VAL A 138 -7.15 -2.41 6.64
N THR A 139 -6.88 -1.15 6.89
CA THR A 139 -6.91 -0.58 8.24
C THR A 139 -8.31 -0.10 8.64
N ALA A 140 -8.50 0.18 9.92
CA ALA A 140 -9.73 0.80 10.39
C ALA A 140 -9.96 2.18 9.74
N GLU A 141 -8.88 2.90 9.40
CA GLU A 141 -8.93 4.18 8.70
C GLU A 141 -9.44 4.03 7.27
N ASP A 142 -9.00 3.01 6.53
CA ASP A 142 -9.48 2.75 5.17
C ASP A 142 -10.99 2.43 5.15
N ILE A 143 -11.46 1.69 6.16
CA ILE A 143 -12.89 1.41 6.32
C ILE A 143 -13.65 2.69 6.68
N ALA A 144 -13.13 3.50 7.60
CA ALA A 144 -13.73 4.76 8.01
C ALA A 144 -13.81 5.76 6.85
N ASP A 145 -12.80 5.80 5.99
CA ASP A 145 -12.79 6.59 4.75
C ASP A 145 -13.94 6.21 3.80
N VAL A 146 -14.15 4.91 3.56
CA VAL A 146 -15.24 4.42 2.72
C VAL A 146 -16.60 4.77 3.32
N VAL A 147 -16.77 4.53 4.62
CA VAL A 147 -18.03 4.85 5.33
C VAL A 147 -18.27 6.37 5.36
N SER A 148 -17.22 7.17 5.53
CA SER A 148 -17.30 8.63 5.49
C SER A 148 -17.81 9.15 4.16
N ARG A 149 -17.34 8.59 3.04
CA ARG A 149 -17.84 8.95 1.70
C ARG A 149 -19.31 8.61 1.50
N TRP A 150 -19.78 7.51 2.07
CA TRP A 150 -21.18 7.09 1.94
C TRP A 150 -22.12 7.89 2.86
N THR A 151 -21.68 8.18 4.08
CA THR A 151 -22.52 8.79 5.11
C THR A 151 -22.37 10.31 5.21
N GLY A 152 -21.25 10.86 4.68
CA GLY A 152 -20.87 12.25 4.85
C GLY A 152 -20.36 12.58 6.26
N ILE A 153 -20.14 11.57 7.13
CA ILE A 153 -19.60 11.77 8.48
C ILE A 153 -18.07 11.84 8.41
N PRO A 154 -17.40 12.87 8.96
CA PRO A 154 -15.96 12.98 8.93
C PRO A 154 -15.24 11.80 9.60
N VAL A 155 -14.13 11.32 9.00
CA VAL A 155 -13.35 10.16 9.46
C VAL A 155 -12.89 10.27 10.91
N ASN A 156 -12.45 11.47 11.34
CA ASN A 156 -12.03 11.75 12.71
C ASN A 156 -13.11 11.47 13.76
N LYS A 157 -14.39 11.66 13.43
CA LYS A 157 -15.51 11.30 14.30
C LYS A 157 -15.76 9.80 14.38
N MET A 158 -15.40 9.05 13.35
CA MET A 158 -15.59 7.60 13.32
C MET A 158 -14.49 6.84 14.06
N LEU A 159 -13.25 7.37 14.02
CA LEU A 159 -12.08 6.76 14.65
C LEU A 159 -11.93 7.12 16.14
N GLN A 160 -12.69 8.11 16.65
CA GLN A 160 -12.70 8.40 18.07
C GLN A 160 -13.22 7.19 18.87
N SER A 161 -12.42 6.71 19.80
CA SER A 161 -12.83 5.63 20.69
C SER A 161 -14.06 6.08 21.52
N GLU A 162 -14.95 5.15 21.84
CA GLU A 162 -16.09 5.47 22.74
C GLU A 162 -15.62 6.05 24.07
N ARG A 163 -14.44 5.65 24.53
CA ARG A 163 -13.81 6.16 25.74
C ARG A 163 -13.42 7.64 25.62
N ASP A 164 -12.88 8.07 24.48
CA ASP A 164 -12.53 9.48 24.24
C ASP A 164 -13.78 10.33 24.08
N LYS A 165 -14.82 9.79 23.47
CA LYS A 165 -16.14 10.44 23.40
C LYS A 165 -16.75 10.67 24.78
N LEU A 166 -16.65 9.68 25.67
CA LEU A 166 -17.13 9.79 27.05
C LEU A 166 -16.31 10.78 27.88
N LEU A 167 -14.99 10.82 27.72
CA LEU A 167 -14.11 11.76 28.39
C LEU A 167 -14.35 13.23 27.99
N HIS A 168 -14.81 13.48 26.78
CA HIS A 168 -15.08 14.82 26.27
C HIS A 168 -16.57 15.18 26.31
N LEU A 169 -17.45 14.24 26.66
CA LEU A 169 -18.91 14.47 26.73
C LEU A 169 -19.28 15.59 27.69
N GLU A 170 -18.63 15.67 28.84
CA GLU A 170 -18.84 16.74 29.83
C GLU A 170 -18.49 18.13 29.25
N GLN A 171 -17.39 18.23 28.53
CA GLN A 171 -16.95 19.49 27.90
C GLN A 171 -17.86 19.88 26.73
N GLU A 172 -18.32 18.94 25.94
CA GLU A 172 -19.26 19.20 24.82
C GLU A 172 -20.65 19.59 25.35
N LEU A 173 -21.09 19.02 26.47
CA LEU A 173 -22.35 19.41 27.13
C LEU A 173 -22.29 20.82 27.74
N HIS A 174 -21.16 21.19 28.37
CA HIS A 174 -20.95 22.54 28.88
C HIS A 174 -20.90 23.63 27.81
N LEU A 175 -20.57 23.29 26.58
CA LEU A 175 -20.57 24.23 25.44
C LEU A 175 -21.97 24.43 24.83
N ARG A 176 -22.92 23.54 25.15
CA ARG A 176 -24.30 23.59 24.61
C ARG A 176 -25.37 24.05 25.60
N VAL A 177 -25.02 24.18 26.85
CA VAL A 177 -25.86 24.67 27.95
C VAL A 177 -25.29 25.98 28.46
#